data_ed3e4797d3b5f8bf77a0fa0035a8d5c3
#
_entry.id   ed3e4797d3b5f8bf77a0fa0035a8d5c3
#
_cell.length_a   1.000
_cell.length_b   1.000
_cell.length_c   1.000
_cell.angle_alpha   90.00
_cell.angle_beta   90.00
_cell.angle_gamma   90.00
#
_symmetry.space_group_name_H-M   'P 1'
#
loop_
_entity.id
_entity.type
_entity.pdbx_description
1 polymer ?
#
loop_
_entity_poly.entity_id
_entity_poly.type
_entity_poly.pdbx_seq_one_letter_code
_entity_poly.pdbx_strand_id
1 'polypeptide(L)'
;HINCDEVWELPYGKSGALAKEIGGTSEVYLNHLLKVIEIVKKHEKTAMFWGDMALNHPEIIERIPKDAIVVNWHYMESASIPNRLKPFQDAGLRQWGAPGLSNWMNLFPAYSHSFYNVKDYALQGVRFGTEGILVTSWDDDGETLFGPNWFGVAIASESAWKGGKTDISSLKKRFSKALLGIDQSKIGDAIQLLADTNVHSYIRYEKAGNTLFNLDPFTDLDHYNKRAGGPALVKVEERVMAILEDLKPTKNAFLLETLPFSANKSGVLGQKLIMNEKVIKLVNEAAETNNPELLLQAKAEIDAYIPLIDGVEKEFVRLWNVENKPYFLDIIQKRYQNQRTLLQKRSADLAKFAAMSKVPDVQTMGFPKIAR
;
A
#
# COMPACT_ATOMS: atom_id res chain seq x y z
N HIS A 1 -9.28 -12.75 -18.77
CA HIS A 1 -9.05 -11.30 -18.65
C HIS A 1 -7.92 -10.89 -19.58
N ILE A 2 -8.08 -9.81 -20.34
CA ILE A 2 -7.12 -9.37 -21.36
C ILE A 2 -6.41 -8.06 -21.02
N ASN A 3 -6.52 -7.59 -19.79
CA ASN A 3 -5.96 -6.33 -19.28
C ASN A 3 -6.44 -5.10 -20.08
N CYS A 4 -5.58 -4.43 -20.82
CA CYS A 4 -5.87 -3.22 -21.63
C CYS A 4 -6.09 -1.94 -20.81
N ASP A 5 -5.49 -1.86 -19.61
CA ASP A 5 -5.51 -0.71 -18.72
C ASP A 5 -4.27 0.18 -18.92
N GLU A 6 -4.40 1.44 -18.51
CA GLU A 6 -3.32 2.42 -18.32
C GLU A 6 -2.30 2.54 -19.47
N VAL A 7 -2.74 2.38 -20.72
CA VAL A 7 -1.86 2.44 -21.90
C VAL A 7 -1.55 3.90 -22.32
N TRP A 8 -0.92 4.61 -21.41
CA TRP A 8 -0.59 6.03 -21.55
C TRP A 8 0.45 6.33 -22.63
N GLU A 9 1.16 5.28 -23.10
CA GLU A 9 2.18 5.38 -24.14
C GLU A 9 1.63 5.45 -25.57
N LEU A 10 0.33 5.22 -25.77
CA LEU A 10 -0.31 5.24 -27.10
C LEU A 10 -0.04 6.50 -27.93
N PRO A 11 0.09 7.71 -27.35
CA PRO A 11 0.39 8.92 -28.13
C PRO A 11 1.82 8.97 -28.70
N TYR A 12 2.69 8.02 -28.30
CA TYR A 12 4.13 8.08 -28.61
C TYR A 12 4.57 6.95 -29.56
N GLY A 13 5.75 7.11 -30.16
CA GLY A 13 6.38 6.09 -30.98
C GLY A 13 5.53 5.67 -32.19
N LYS A 14 5.52 4.37 -32.48
CA LYS A 14 4.76 3.80 -33.65
C LYS A 14 3.25 3.91 -33.45
N SER A 15 2.72 3.76 -32.26
CA SER A 15 1.30 3.93 -31.96
C SER A 15 0.86 5.37 -32.15
N GLY A 16 1.69 6.34 -31.77
CA GLY A 16 1.42 7.77 -32.01
C GLY A 16 1.44 8.15 -33.50
N ALA A 17 2.30 7.52 -34.31
CA ALA A 17 2.27 7.70 -35.79
C ALA A 17 0.97 7.12 -36.37
N LEU A 18 0.61 5.90 -36.00
CA LEU A 18 -0.63 5.25 -36.41
C LEU A 18 -1.87 6.06 -35.97
N ALA A 19 -1.88 6.61 -34.76
CA ALA A 19 -2.98 7.42 -34.28
C ALA A 19 -3.27 8.62 -35.17
N LYS A 20 -2.23 9.28 -35.73
CA LYS A 20 -2.39 10.40 -36.68
C LYS A 20 -3.01 9.97 -38.00
N GLU A 21 -2.79 8.73 -38.39
CA GLU A 21 -3.32 8.21 -39.67
C GLU A 21 -4.78 7.77 -39.54
N ILE A 22 -5.17 7.19 -38.40
CA ILE A 22 -6.48 6.52 -38.25
C ILE A 22 -7.49 7.28 -37.39
N GLY A 23 -7.16 8.49 -36.92
CA GLY A 23 -8.15 9.36 -36.25
C GLY A 23 -7.99 9.49 -34.72
N GLY A 24 -6.85 9.09 -34.18
CA GLY A 24 -6.53 9.32 -32.75
C GLY A 24 -6.15 8.08 -31.97
N THR A 25 -5.70 8.30 -30.72
CA THR A 25 -5.28 7.23 -29.81
C THR A 25 -6.43 6.31 -29.43
N SER A 26 -7.66 6.82 -29.33
CA SER A 26 -8.87 6.02 -29.09
C SER A 26 -9.12 4.98 -30.19
N GLU A 27 -8.85 5.33 -31.46
CA GLU A 27 -8.98 4.37 -32.58
C GLU A 27 -7.90 3.28 -32.52
N VAL A 28 -6.66 3.64 -32.16
CA VAL A 28 -5.59 2.66 -31.97
C VAL A 28 -5.96 1.67 -30.86
N TYR A 29 -6.42 2.18 -29.72
CA TYR A 29 -6.87 1.38 -28.60
C TYR A 29 -8.02 0.44 -28.99
N LEU A 30 -9.09 1.00 -29.55
CA LEU A 30 -10.29 0.23 -29.93
C LEU A 30 -9.95 -0.87 -30.93
N ASN A 31 -9.18 -0.55 -31.98
CA ASN A 31 -8.79 -1.53 -32.99
C ASN A 31 -7.99 -2.69 -32.40
N HIS A 32 -7.13 -2.41 -31.42
CA HIS A 32 -6.41 -3.47 -30.69
C HIS A 32 -7.36 -4.29 -29.83
N LEU A 33 -8.17 -3.63 -28.99
CA LEU A 33 -9.16 -4.27 -28.13
C LEU A 33 -10.08 -5.24 -28.91
N LEU A 34 -10.65 -4.77 -30.02
CA LEU A 34 -11.52 -5.57 -30.87
C LEU A 34 -10.83 -6.82 -31.41
N LYS A 35 -9.59 -6.70 -31.88
CA LYS A 35 -8.80 -7.85 -32.36
C LYS A 35 -8.56 -8.89 -31.26
N VAL A 36 -8.24 -8.45 -30.05
CA VAL A 36 -7.99 -9.37 -28.93
C VAL A 36 -9.30 -10.03 -28.47
N ILE A 37 -10.40 -9.28 -28.41
CA ILE A 37 -11.73 -9.85 -28.13
C ILE A 37 -12.09 -10.96 -29.16
N GLU A 38 -11.87 -10.73 -30.45
CA GLU A 38 -12.11 -11.72 -31.49
C GLU A 38 -11.25 -12.99 -31.33
N ILE A 39 -9.99 -12.84 -30.90
CA ILE A 39 -9.13 -14.00 -30.58
C ILE A 39 -9.72 -14.79 -29.42
N VAL A 40 -10.17 -14.13 -28.35
CA VAL A 40 -10.80 -14.80 -27.19
C VAL A 40 -12.06 -15.54 -27.62
N LYS A 41 -12.91 -14.94 -28.45
CA LYS A 41 -14.13 -15.54 -28.97
C LYS A 41 -13.86 -16.80 -29.79
N LYS A 42 -12.79 -16.84 -30.59
CA LYS A 42 -12.39 -18.05 -31.34
C LYS A 42 -12.07 -19.23 -30.44
N HIS A 43 -11.75 -18.97 -29.17
CA HIS A 43 -11.54 -20.00 -28.15
C HIS A 43 -12.77 -20.24 -27.27
N GLU A 44 -13.95 -19.81 -27.70
CA GLU A 44 -15.22 -19.98 -27.00
C GLU A 44 -15.22 -19.42 -25.56
N LYS A 45 -14.50 -18.30 -25.37
CA LYS A 45 -14.39 -17.59 -24.10
C LYS A 45 -15.00 -16.19 -24.19
N THR A 46 -15.47 -15.69 -23.05
CA THR A 46 -15.90 -14.29 -22.91
C THR A 46 -14.71 -13.43 -22.49
N ALA A 47 -14.42 -12.38 -23.24
CA ALA A 47 -13.36 -11.44 -22.90
C ALA A 47 -13.78 -10.52 -21.75
N MET A 48 -12.89 -10.31 -20.80
CA MET A 48 -12.97 -9.28 -19.77
C MET A 48 -11.80 -8.31 -19.93
N PHE A 49 -12.01 -7.01 -19.76
CA PHE A 49 -10.95 -6.01 -19.85
C PHE A 49 -11.19 -4.84 -18.90
N TRP A 50 -10.13 -4.12 -18.52
CA TRP A 50 -10.24 -2.94 -17.66
C TRP A 50 -10.89 -1.77 -18.38
N GLY A 51 -11.81 -1.07 -17.72
CA GLY A 51 -12.67 -0.06 -18.36
C GLY A 51 -12.12 1.37 -18.37
N ASP A 52 -10.96 1.64 -17.77
CA ASP A 52 -10.41 2.99 -17.58
C ASP A 52 -10.15 3.71 -18.90
N MET A 53 -9.52 3.03 -19.88
CA MET A 53 -9.26 3.61 -21.19
C MET A 53 -10.54 3.94 -21.95
N ALA A 54 -11.58 3.11 -21.83
CA ALA A 54 -12.88 3.40 -22.43
C ALA A 54 -13.58 4.59 -21.74
N LEU A 55 -13.42 4.77 -20.44
CA LEU A 55 -13.92 5.96 -19.73
C LEU A 55 -13.16 7.23 -20.10
N ASN A 56 -11.87 7.12 -20.39
CA ASN A 56 -11.06 8.26 -20.88
C ASN A 56 -11.35 8.62 -22.34
N HIS A 57 -11.94 7.67 -23.09
CA HIS A 57 -12.31 7.80 -24.50
C HIS A 57 -13.79 7.40 -24.70
N PRO A 58 -14.76 8.17 -24.15
CA PRO A 58 -16.16 7.77 -24.13
C PRO A 58 -16.77 7.58 -25.53
N GLU A 59 -16.19 8.16 -26.54
CA GLU A 59 -16.61 8.00 -27.95
C GLU A 59 -16.51 6.58 -28.51
N ILE A 60 -15.71 5.71 -27.86
CA ILE A 60 -15.56 4.32 -28.30
C ILE A 60 -16.52 3.36 -27.59
N ILE A 61 -17.16 3.76 -26.48
CA ILE A 61 -17.92 2.87 -25.58
C ILE A 61 -19.02 2.11 -26.36
N GLU A 62 -19.76 2.82 -27.20
CA GLU A 62 -20.86 2.22 -28.01
C GLU A 62 -20.39 1.18 -29.04
N ARG A 63 -19.11 1.24 -29.40
CA ARG A 63 -18.51 0.35 -30.41
C ARG A 63 -17.91 -0.93 -29.81
N ILE A 64 -17.87 -1.03 -28.49
CA ILE A 64 -17.41 -2.23 -27.77
C ILE A 64 -18.47 -3.32 -27.90
N PRO A 65 -18.09 -4.58 -28.22
CA PRO A 65 -19.03 -5.70 -28.31
C PRO A 65 -19.77 -5.94 -27.00
N LYS A 66 -21.11 -6.07 -27.09
CA LYS A 66 -21.98 -6.20 -25.90
C LYS A 66 -21.84 -7.54 -25.16
N ASP A 67 -21.17 -8.52 -25.70
CA ASP A 67 -20.83 -9.79 -25.09
C ASP A 67 -19.49 -9.77 -24.34
N ALA A 68 -18.69 -8.72 -24.49
CA ALA A 68 -17.53 -8.48 -23.63
C ALA A 68 -17.95 -7.95 -22.23
N ILE A 69 -17.13 -8.20 -21.22
CA ILE A 69 -17.35 -7.72 -19.86
C ILE A 69 -16.33 -6.61 -19.54
N VAL A 70 -16.84 -5.43 -19.23
CA VAL A 70 -16.01 -4.32 -18.72
C VAL A 70 -15.79 -4.51 -17.24
N VAL A 71 -14.53 -4.57 -16.82
CA VAL A 71 -14.14 -4.59 -15.41
C VAL A 71 -13.75 -3.18 -15.02
N ASN A 72 -14.60 -2.55 -14.22
CA ASN A 72 -14.50 -1.13 -13.92
C ASN A 72 -13.84 -0.93 -12.56
N TRP A 73 -12.54 -0.63 -12.55
CA TRP A 73 -11.80 -0.40 -11.32
C TRP A 73 -11.92 1.04 -10.81
N HIS A 74 -11.99 1.19 -9.50
CA HIS A 74 -11.96 2.48 -8.82
C HIS A 74 -11.71 2.29 -7.32
N TYR A 75 -10.68 2.93 -6.79
CA TYR A 75 -10.21 2.73 -5.41
C TYR A 75 -10.44 3.96 -4.52
N MET A 76 -11.05 5.00 -5.09
CA MET A 76 -11.27 6.28 -4.41
C MET A 76 -12.68 6.37 -3.79
N GLU A 77 -13.16 7.57 -3.59
CA GLU A 77 -14.40 7.86 -2.90
C GLU A 77 -15.64 7.22 -3.53
N SER A 78 -16.51 6.73 -2.69
CA SER A 78 -17.76 6.06 -3.06
C SER A 78 -18.70 6.92 -3.91
N ALA A 79 -18.68 8.24 -3.73
CA ALA A 79 -19.53 9.17 -4.48
C ALA A 79 -19.25 9.18 -6.00
N SER A 80 -18.04 8.80 -6.42
CA SER A 80 -17.65 8.78 -7.83
C SER A 80 -17.94 7.45 -8.55
N ILE A 81 -18.28 6.38 -7.84
CA ILE A 81 -18.59 5.07 -8.42
C ILE A 81 -19.73 5.14 -9.45
N PRO A 82 -20.87 5.83 -9.19
CA PRO A 82 -21.94 5.94 -10.18
C PRO A 82 -21.49 6.50 -11.53
N ASN A 83 -20.61 7.51 -11.51
CA ASN A 83 -20.11 8.15 -12.72
C ASN A 83 -19.24 7.19 -13.59
N ARG A 84 -18.68 6.18 -12.97
CA ARG A 84 -17.87 5.16 -13.66
C ARG A 84 -18.70 4.00 -14.18
N LEU A 85 -19.79 3.65 -13.50
CA LEU A 85 -20.67 2.54 -13.88
C LEU A 85 -21.70 2.95 -14.93
N LYS A 86 -22.24 4.17 -14.81
CA LYS A 86 -23.33 4.65 -15.66
C LYS A 86 -23.02 4.65 -17.18
N PRO A 87 -21.86 5.09 -17.67
CA PRO A 87 -21.58 5.09 -19.11
C PRO A 87 -21.67 3.71 -19.75
N PHE A 88 -21.24 2.67 -19.07
CA PHE A 88 -21.30 1.29 -19.56
C PHE A 88 -22.71 0.71 -19.46
N GLN A 89 -23.47 1.06 -18.41
CA GLN A 89 -24.87 0.69 -18.30
C GLN A 89 -25.70 1.32 -19.44
N ASP A 90 -25.54 2.61 -19.69
CA ASP A 90 -26.26 3.35 -20.74
C ASP A 90 -25.98 2.74 -22.12
N ALA A 91 -24.74 2.28 -22.35
CA ALA A 91 -24.34 1.61 -23.58
C ALA A 91 -24.78 0.13 -23.65
N GLY A 92 -25.45 -0.41 -22.65
CA GLY A 92 -25.87 -1.81 -22.59
C GLY A 92 -24.71 -2.81 -22.52
N LEU A 93 -23.57 -2.43 -21.99
CA LEU A 93 -22.41 -3.30 -21.79
C LEU A 93 -22.55 -4.11 -20.50
N ARG A 94 -22.11 -5.36 -20.55
CA ARG A 94 -21.90 -6.17 -19.36
C ARG A 94 -20.75 -5.58 -18.54
N GLN A 95 -20.89 -5.51 -17.22
CA GLN A 95 -19.85 -4.91 -16.38
C GLN A 95 -19.71 -5.59 -15.02
N TRP A 96 -18.47 -5.59 -14.52
CA TRP A 96 -18.11 -5.95 -13.16
C TRP A 96 -17.48 -4.76 -12.46
N GLY A 97 -17.78 -4.57 -11.17
CA GLY A 97 -17.10 -3.58 -10.34
C GLY A 97 -15.77 -4.12 -9.82
N ALA A 98 -14.73 -3.30 -9.80
CA ALA A 98 -13.43 -3.70 -9.28
C ALA A 98 -12.93 -2.75 -8.18
N PRO A 99 -13.38 -2.94 -6.93
CA PRO A 99 -12.81 -2.28 -5.77
C PRO A 99 -11.45 -2.87 -5.40
N GLY A 100 -10.68 -2.15 -4.56
CA GLY A 100 -9.36 -2.58 -4.12
C GLY A 100 -9.23 -2.71 -2.60
N LEU A 101 -8.32 -3.57 -2.16
CA LEU A 101 -8.01 -3.75 -0.73
C LEU A 101 -7.08 -2.67 -0.17
N SER A 102 -6.58 -1.76 -1.01
CA SER A 102 -5.68 -0.67 -0.63
C SER A 102 -4.47 -1.15 0.17
N ASN A 103 -3.86 -2.24 -0.30
CA ASN A 103 -2.68 -2.86 0.32
C ASN A 103 -1.36 -2.39 -0.29
N TRP A 104 -1.39 -1.92 -1.54
CA TRP A 104 -0.20 -1.52 -2.29
C TRP A 104 0.60 -0.43 -1.59
N MET A 105 1.92 -0.63 -1.51
CA MET A 105 2.90 0.26 -0.89
C MET A 105 2.65 0.55 0.62
N ASN A 106 1.66 -0.06 1.25
CA ASN A 106 1.30 0.15 2.65
C ASN A 106 1.98 -0.87 3.58
N LEU A 107 2.20 -0.48 4.84
CA LEU A 107 2.67 -1.41 5.89
C LEU A 107 1.63 -2.50 6.19
N PHE A 108 0.36 -2.14 6.03
CA PHE A 108 -0.79 -3.01 6.21
C PHE A 108 -1.96 -2.47 5.37
N PRO A 109 -2.88 -3.32 4.85
CA PRO A 109 -4.01 -2.85 4.06
C PRO A 109 -4.84 -1.78 4.78
N ALA A 110 -5.17 -0.70 4.08
CA ALA A 110 -5.92 0.43 4.63
C ALA A 110 -7.42 0.11 4.75
N TYR A 111 -7.80 -0.82 5.63
CA TYR A 111 -9.18 -1.28 5.76
C TYR A 111 -10.18 -0.22 6.16
N SER A 112 -9.74 0.85 6.83
CA SER A 112 -10.59 2.02 7.09
C SER A 112 -11.11 2.68 5.80
N HIS A 113 -10.36 2.55 4.70
CA HIS A 113 -10.74 3.03 3.38
C HIS A 113 -11.38 1.92 2.52
N SER A 114 -10.68 0.80 2.35
CA SER A 114 -11.11 -0.26 1.43
C SER A 114 -12.42 -0.93 1.83
N PHE A 115 -12.76 -0.97 3.12
CA PHE A 115 -14.07 -1.45 3.57
C PHE A 115 -15.22 -0.69 2.91
N TYR A 116 -15.16 0.64 2.93
CA TYR A 116 -16.20 1.47 2.29
C TYR A 116 -16.15 1.34 0.78
N ASN A 117 -14.96 1.32 0.18
CA ASN A 117 -14.81 1.16 -1.26
C ASN A 117 -15.45 -0.16 -1.75
N VAL A 118 -15.13 -1.29 -1.12
CA VAL A 118 -15.69 -2.62 -1.47
C VAL A 118 -17.20 -2.68 -1.24
N LYS A 119 -17.64 -2.21 -0.07
CA LYS A 119 -19.05 -2.21 0.31
C LYS A 119 -19.89 -1.37 -0.64
N ASP A 120 -19.43 -0.15 -0.92
CA ASP A 120 -20.19 0.80 -1.74
C ASP A 120 -20.15 0.39 -3.22
N TYR A 121 -19.05 -0.24 -3.68
CA TYR A 121 -19.04 -0.85 -5.01
C TYR A 121 -20.09 -1.95 -5.15
N ALA A 122 -20.20 -2.82 -4.16
CA ALA A 122 -21.26 -3.85 -4.16
C ALA A 122 -22.66 -3.24 -4.16
N LEU A 123 -22.88 -2.18 -3.36
CA LEU A 123 -24.17 -1.48 -3.29
C LEU A 123 -24.52 -0.78 -4.61
N GLN A 124 -23.61 -0.01 -5.17
CA GLN A 124 -23.79 0.67 -6.44
C GLN A 124 -23.87 -0.31 -7.59
N GLY A 125 -23.08 -1.40 -7.54
CA GLY A 125 -23.14 -2.48 -8.53
C GLY A 125 -24.53 -3.05 -8.69
N VAL A 126 -25.26 -3.31 -7.60
CA VAL A 126 -26.67 -3.74 -7.65
C VAL A 126 -27.54 -2.70 -8.36
N ARG A 127 -27.33 -1.40 -8.10
CA ARG A 127 -28.12 -0.32 -8.70
C ARG A 127 -27.85 -0.15 -10.20
N PHE A 128 -26.60 -0.37 -10.62
CA PHE A 128 -26.17 -0.20 -12.01
C PHE A 128 -26.07 -1.51 -12.79
N GLY A 129 -26.62 -2.60 -12.25
CA GLY A 129 -26.72 -3.88 -12.97
C GLY A 129 -25.38 -4.56 -13.23
N THR A 130 -24.38 -4.39 -12.34
CA THR A 130 -23.14 -5.17 -12.45
C THR A 130 -23.40 -6.64 -12.17
N GLU A 131 -22.78 -7.52 -12.95
CA GLU A 131 -22.93 -8.97 -12.82
C GLU A 131 -22.08 -9.56 -11.67
N GLY A 132 -21.06 -8.82 -11.21
CA GLY A 132 -20.14 -9.27 -10.16
C GLY A 132 -19.18 -8.20 -9.68
N ILE A 133 -18.35 -8.58 -8.72
CA ILE A 133 -17.21 -7.78 -8.23
C ILE A 133 -15.92 -8.60 -8.38
N LEU A 134 -14.88 -7.95 -8.87
CA LEU A 134 -13.50 -8.43 -8.91
C LEU A 134 -12.68 -7.60 -7.94
N VAL A 135 -12.53 -8.08 -6.70
CA VAL A 135 -11.74 -7.35 -5.70
C VAL A 135 -10.26 -7.52 -5.97
N THR A 136 -9.54 -6.40 -6.06
CA THR A 136 -8.13 -6.38 -6.39
C THR A 136 -7.25 -6.22 -5.15
N SER A 137 -6.09 -6.84 -5.22
CA SER A 137 -4.98 -6.70 -4.28
C SER A 137 -3.72 -6.52 -5.11
N TRP A 138 -3.16 -5.32 -5.09
CA TRP A 138 -1.96 -4.96 -5.86
C TRP A 138 -0.73 -4.94 -4.95
N ASP A 139 0.41 -5.28 -5.50
CA ASP A 139 1.70 -5.23 -4.82
C ASP A 139 2.70 -4.46 -5.67
N ASP A 140 2.44 -3.15 -5.82
CA ASP A 140 3.15 -2.26 -6.74
C ASP A 140 4.63 -2.10 -6.39
N ASP A 141 5.00 -2.26 -5.11
CA ASP A 141 6.38 -2.17 -4.66
C ASP A 141 7.05 -3.53 -4.40
N GLY A 142 6.30 -4.63 -4.53
CA GLY A 142 6.79 -5.99 -4.30
C GLY A 142 7.10 -6.32 -2.84
N GLU A 143 6.71 -5.47 -1.89
CA GLU A 143 7.09 -5.60 -0.46
C GLU A 143 5.89 -5.96 0.45
N THR A 144 4.72 -6.18 -0.13
CA THR A 144 3.51 -6.51 0.62
C THR A 144 3.28 -8.02 0.65
N LEU A 145 3.23 -8.61 1.84
CA LEU A 145 2.84 -10.00 2.02
C LEU A 145 1.34 -10.18 1.80
N PHE A 146 0.90 -11.36 1.34
CA PHE A 146 -0.52 -11.62 1.09
C PHE A 146 -1.32 -11.86 2.37
N GLY A 147 -0.72 -12.44 3.41
CA GLY A 147 -1.40 -12.78 4.66
C GLY A 147 -2.29 -11.67 5.25
N PRO A 148 -1.85 -10.40 5.29
CA PRO A 148 -2.67 -9.28 5.72
C PRO A 148 -4.00 -9.11 4.96
N ASN A 149 -4.10 -9.58 3.71
CA ASN A 149 -5.27 -9.38 2.85
C ASN A 149 -6.47 -10.30 3.19
N TRP A 150 -6.30 -11.35 4.00
CA TRP A 150 -7.38 -12.29 4.29
C TRP A 150 -8.63 -11.66 4.91
N PHE A 151 -8.48 -10.64 5.72
CA PHE A 151 -9.65 -9.91 6.23
C PHE A 151 -10.35 -9.13 5.13
N GLY A 152 -9.60 -8.57 4.18
CA GLY A 152 -10.14 -7.94 2.97
C GLY A 152 -10.91 -8.91 2.08
N VAL A 153 -10.42 -10.14 1.94
CA VAL A 153 -11.15 -11.22 1.24
C VAL A 153 -12.50 -11.51 1.92
N ALA A 154 -12.54 -11.50 3.24
CA ALA A 154 -13.81 -11.68 3.98
C ALA A 154 -14.76 -10.49 3.77
N ILE A 155 -14.24 -9.24 3.80
CA ILE A 155 -15.02 -8.04 3.47
C ILE A 155 -15.63 -8.15 2.07
N ALA A 156 -14.82 -8.55 1.09
CA ALA A 156 -15.21 -8.70 -0.30
C ALA A 156 -16.31 -9.74 -0.48
N SER A 157 -16.09 -10.93 0.07
CA SER A 157 -17.02 -12.04 -0.04
C SER A 157 -18.39 -11.71 0.57
N GLU A 158 -18.40 -11.12 1.77
CA GLU A 158 -19.65 -10.75 2.42
C GLU A 158 -20.35 -9.58 1.72
N SER A 159 -19.60 -8.59 1.26
CA SER A 159 -20.18 -7.43 0.57
C SER A 159 -20.81 -7.84 -0.77
N ALA A 160 -20.15 -8.71 -1.53
CA ALA A 160 -20.71 -9.27 -2.75
C ALA A 160 -22.00 -10.04 -2.46
N TRP A 161 -21.97 -10.95 -1.48
CA TRP A 161 -23.12 -11.79 -1.12
C TRP A 161 -24.34 -10.98 -0.62
N LYS A 162 -24.09 -9.91 0.14
CA LYS A 162 -25.12 -9.05 0.75
C LYS A 162 -25.47 -7.80 -0.07
N GLY A 163 -24.94 -7.64 -1.29
CA GLY A 163 -25.17 -6.43 -2.09
C GLY A 163 -24.77 -5.14 -1.35
N GLY A 164 -23.61 -5.17 -0.69
CA GLY A 164 -23.09 -4.01 0.05
C GLY A 164 -23.69 -3.74 1.43
N LYS A 165 -24.55 -4.62 1.94
CA LYS A 165 -25.18 -4.48 3.28
C LYS A 165 -24.32 -5.15 4.38
N THR A 166 -23.01 -4.97 4.33
CA THR A 166 -22.05 -5.54 5.29
C THR A 166 -21.92 -4.66 6.53
N ASP A 167 -21.98 -5.27 7.71
CA ASP A 167 -21.67 -4.64 8.99
C ASP A 167 -20.28 -5.10 9.47
N ILE A 168 -19.35 -4.16 9.63
CA ILE A 168 -17.95 -4.44 9.95
C ILE A 168 -17.78 -5.06 11.33
N SER A 169 -18.59 -4.64 12.33
CA SER A 169 -18.46 -5.09 13.71
C SER A 169 -18.82 -6.56 13.83
N SER A 170 -19.93 -6.96 13.21
CA SER A 170 -20.32 -8.37 13.17
C SER A 170 -19.42 -9.20 12.25
N LEU A 171 -18.87 -8.62 11.18
CA LEU A 171 -17.90 -9.30 10.31
C LEU A 171 -16.63 -9.67 11.06
N LYS A 172 -16.07 -8.79 11.90
CA LYS A 172 -14.88 -9.07 12.72
C LYS A 172 -15.06 -10.35 13.56
N LYS A 173 -16.23 -10.49 14.20
CA LYS A 173 -16.53 -11.69 15.02
C LYS A 173 -16.72 -12.95 14.15
N ARG A 174 -17.42 -12.84 13.02
CA ARG A 174 -17.61 -13.99 12.12
C ARG A 174 -16.30 -14.42 11.46
N PHE A 175 -15.43 -13.48 11.09
CA PHE A 175 -14.10 -13.78 10.57
C PHE A 175 -13.28 -14.61 11.56
N SER A 176 -13.20 -14.17 12.81
CA SER A 176 -12.54 -14.92 13.89
C SER A 176 -13.07 -16.33 14.00
N LYS A 177 -14.40 -16.48 14.10
CA LYS A 177 -15.04 -17.78 14.27
C LYS A 177 -14.88 -18.67 13.05
N ALA A 178 -15.12 -18.15 11.87
CA ALA A 178 -15.08 -18.93 10.63
C ALA A 178 -13.68 -19.37 10.26
N LEU A 179 -12.69 -18.48 10.31
CA LEU A 179 -11.35 -18.77 9.84
C LEU A 179 -10.40 -19.27 10.94
N LEU A 180 -10.54 -18.81 12.18
CA LEU A 180 -9.59 -19.13 13.24
C LEU A 180 -10.18 -20.07 14.32
N GLY A 181 -11.49 -20.31 14.29
CA GLY A 181 -12.17 -21.09 15.32
C GLY A 181 -12.27 -20.40 16.67
N ILE A 182 -12.07 -19.09 16.75
CA ILE A 182 -12.14 -18.30 17.98
C ILE A 182 -13.42 -17.48 17.99
N ASP A 183 -14.25 -17.59 19.02
CA ASP A 183 -15.47 -16.79 19.18
C ASP A 183 -15.20 -15.46 19.89
N GLN A 184 -14.27 -14.66 19.35
CA GLN A 184 -13.86 -13.37 19.88
C GLN A 184 -13.63 -12.37 18.75
N SER A 185 -13.92 -11.08 18.99
CA SER A 185 -13.65 -10.02 18.01
C SER A 185 -12.23 -9.44 18.11
N LYS A 186 -11.46 -9.79 19.13
CA LYS A 186 -10.12 -9.21 19.42
C LYS A 186 -9.17 -9.20 18.22
N ILE A 187 -9.19 -10.25 17.38
CA ILE A 187 -8.38 -10.25 16.15
C ILE A 187 -8.79 -9.12 15.20
N GLY A 188 -10.09 -8.83 15.09
CA GLY A 188 -10.58 -7.72 14.29
C GLY A 188 -10.13 -6.36 14.84
N ASP A 189 -9.91 -6.25 16.14
CA ASP A 189 -9.40 -5.02 16.76
C ASP A 189 -7.89 -4.87 16.49
N ALA A 190 -7.11 -5.95 16.52
CA ALA A 190 -5.71 -5.95 16.09
C ALA A 190 -5.58 -5.54 14.61
N ILE A 191 -6.39 -6.12 13.73
CA ILE A 191 -6.45 -5.78 12.31
C ILE A 191 -6.81 -4.31 12.12
N GLN A 192 -7.77 -3.77 12.87
CA GLN A 192 -8.15 -2.36 12.79
C GLN A 192 -7.00 -1.43 13.22
N LEU A 193 -6.31 -1.76 14.31
CA LEU A 193 -5.15 -0.98 14.76
C LEU A 193 -4.06 -0.93 13.68
N LEU A 194 -3.78 -2.06 13.02
CA LEU A 194 -2.83 -2.13 11.93
C LEU A 194 -3.31 -1.35 10.69
N ALA A 195 -4.58 -1.46 10.34
CA ALA A 195 -5.16 -0.70 9.22
C ALA A 195 -5.09 0.82 9.42
N ASP A 196 -5.15 1.27 10.67
CA ASP A 196 -5.06 2.68 11.03
C ASP A 196 -3.62 3.22 11.06
N THR A 197 -2.59 2.39 10.86
CA THR A 197 -1.18 2.85 10.80
C THR A 197 -0.97 3.88 9.70
N ASN A 198 -1.66 3.76 8.58
CA ASN A 198 -1.59 4.73 7.49
C ASN A 198 -2.14 6.11 7.91
N VAL A 199 -3.13 6.15 8.80
CA VAL A 199 -3.66 7.39 9.38
C VAL A 199 -2.67 7.98 10.37
N HIS A 200 -2.07 7.16 11.23
CA HIS A 200 -1.11 7.61 12.25
C HIS A 200 0.21 8.09 11.68
N SER A 201 0.68 7.47 10.61
CA SER A 201 1.88 7.92 9.89
C SER A 201 1.62 9.13 8.99
N TYR A 202 0.36 9.58 8.88
CA TYR A 202 -0.05 10.66 7.99
C TYR A 202 0.42 10.51 6.54
N ILE A 203 0.64 9.28 6.14
CA ILE A 203 0.99 8.97 4.77
C ILE A 203 -0.29 9.14 3.96
N ARG A 204 -0.33 10.17 3.13
CA ARG A 204 -1.34 10.23 2.09
C ARG A 204 -1.15 9.03 1.17
N TYR A 205 -2.24 8.60 0.55
CA TYR A 205 -2.33 7.50 -0.41
C TYR A 205 -1.14 7.38 -1.40
N GLU A 206 -0.48 8.48 -1.72
CA GLU A 206 0.62 8.57 -2.68
C GLU A 206 2.04 8.34 -2.09
N LYS A 207 2.18 8.25 -0.76
CA LYS A 207 3.49 8.05 -0.09
C LYS A 207 3.35 7.05 1.04
N ALA A 208 3.17 5.83 0.64
CA ALA A 208 2.84 4.70 1.50
C ALA A 208 3.95 4.30 2.48
N GLY A 209 3.58 3.51 3.48
CA GLY A 209 4.43 3.16 4.61
C GLY A 209 5.73 2.47 4.24
N ASN A 210 5.73 1.62 3.22
CA ASN A 210 6.95 0.97 2.73
C ASN A 210 7.94 1.99 2.16
N THR A 211 7.48 2.96 1.39
CA THR A 211 8.33 4.05 0.90
C THR A 211 8.94 4.83 2.06
N LEU A 212 8.12 5.23 3.06
CA LEU A 212 8.61 5.94 4.24
C LEU A 212 9.60 5.10 5.05
N PHE A 213 9.35 3.79 5.17
CA PHE A 213 10.27 2.87 5.83
C PHE A 213 11.66 2.86 5.16
N ASN A 214 11.72 2.92 3.84
CA ASN A 214 12.95 2.81 3.05
C ASN A 214 13.68 4.14 2.77
N LEU A 215 13.02 5.29 2.92
CA LEU A 215 13.63 6.61 2.66
C LEU A 215 14.73 6.98 3.67
N ASP A 216 15.65 7.86 3.23
CA ASP A 216 16.62 8.53 4.12
C ASP A 216 15.85 9.37 5.17
N PRO A 217 16.01 9.07 6.47
CA PRO A 217 15.28 9.80 7.50
C PRO A 217 15.67 11.26 7.65
N PHE A 218 16.73 11.74 7.00
CA PHE A 218 17.27 13.10 7.19
C PHE A 218 17.10 14.03 5.99
N THR A 219 16.60 13.55 4.85
CA THR A 219 16.58 14.37 3.62
C THR A 219 15.23 14.92 3.22
N ASP A 220 14.11 14.36 3.64
CA ASP A 220 12.80 14.82 3.13
C ASP A 220 11.64 14.63 4.12
N LEU A 221 11.89 14.91 5.38
CA LEU A 221 10.94 14.63 6.45
C LEU A 221 10.04 15.81 6.84
N ASP A 222 10.17 16.98 6.23
CA ASP A 222 9.27 18.12 6.49
C ASP A 222 7.79 17.76 6.27
N HIS A 223 7.52 16.82 5.38
CA HIS A 223 6.17 16.30 5.15
C HIS A 223 5.70 15.33 6.25
N TYR A 224 6.63 14.73 7.00
CA TYR A 224 6.36 13.66 7.97
C TYR A 224 6.45 14.13 9.43
N ASN A 225 7.35 15.08 9.73
CA ASN A 225 7.59 15.55 11.09
C ASN A 225 6.52 16.51 11.65
N LYS A 226 5.63 17.03 10.82
CA LYS A 226 4.58 17.97 11.27
C LYS A 226 3.50 17.34 12.15
N ARG A 227 3.53 16.01 12.33
CA ARG A 227 2.50 15.29 13.08
C ARG A 227 3.14 14.11 13.81
N ALA A 228 3.14 14.10 15.10
CA ALA A 228 3.79 13.16 16.01
C ALA A 228 3.42 11.67 15.81
N GLY A 229 3.62 11.13 14.59
CA GLY A 229 3.25 9.77 14.20
C GLY A 229 4.10 8.68 14.85
N GLY A 230 5.36 8.95 15.15
CA GLY A 230 6.29 7.96 15.70
C GLY A 230 5.80 7.26 16.95
N PRO A 231 5.46 8.00 18.04
CA PRO A 231 4.94 7.38 19.26
C PRO A 231 3.61 6.64 19.06
N ALA A 232 2.76 7.09 18.14
CA ALA A 232 1.49 6.42 17.84
C ALA A 232 1.73 5.05 17.19
N LEU A 233 2.69 4.94 16.26
CA LEU A 233 3.05 3.68 15.60
C LEU A 233 3.67 2.68 16.59
N VAL A 234 4.55 3.11 17.49
CA VAL A 234 5.09 2.26 18.57
C VAL A 234 3.96 1.73 19.45
N LYS A 235 3.01 2.59 19.82
CA LYS A 235 1.86 2.18 20.62
C LYS A 235 0.92 1.20 19.89
N VAL A 236 0.81 1.29 18.57
CA VAL A 236 0.07 0.30 17.76
C VAL A 236 0.74 -1.06 17.88
N GLU A 237 2.07 -1.14 17.71
CA GLU A 237 2.82 -2.40 17.91
C GLU A 237 2.53 -3.02 19.27
N GLU A 238 2.73 -2.27 20.36
CA GLU A 238 2.50 -2.75 21.73
C GLU A 238 1.08 -3.32 21.91
N ARG A 239 0.07 -2.59 21.46
CA ARG A 239 -1.34 -3.00 21.60
C ARG A 239 -1.67 -4.22 20.76
N VAL A 240 -1.18 -4.31 19.53
CA VAL A 240 -1.41 -5.46 18.65
C VAL A 240 -0.75 -6.68 19.24
N MET A 241 0.51 -6.59 19.68
CA MET A 241 1.22 -7.71 20.29
C MET A 241 0.49 -8.22 21.53
N ALA A 242 0.03 -7.35 22.42
CA ALA A 242 -0.75 -7.73 23.59
C ALA A 242 -2.07 -8.45 23.23
N ILE A 243 -2.75 -8.03 22.15
CA ILE A 243 -3.94 -8.74 21.67
C ILE A 243 -3.58 -10.14 21.15
N LEU A 244 -2.48 -10.26 20.39
CA LEU A 244 -2.08 -11.52 19.75
C LEU A 244 -1.62 -12.58 20.76
N GLU A 245 -0.98 -12.18 21.87
CA GLU A 245 -0.58 -13.09 22.96
C GLU A 245 -1.77 -13.84 23.58
N ASP A 246 -2.92 -13.19 23.66
CA ASP A 246 -4.15 -13.77 24.22
C ASP A 246 -4.88 -14.71 23.24
N LEU A 247 -4.52 -14.70 21.95
CA LEU A 247 -5.24 -15.47 20.94
C LEU A 247 -4.77 -16.93 20.88
N LYS A 248 -5.73 -17.85 20.93
CA LYS A 248 -5.49 -19.30 20.82
C LYS A 248 -6.31 -19.85 19.64
N PRO A 249 -5.86 -19.66 18.39
CA PRO A 249 -6.56 -20.18 17.23
C PRO A 249 -6.59 -21.71 17.26
N THR A 250 -7.76 -22.30 16.98
CA THR A 250 -7.93 -23.75 16.91
C THR A 250 -7.76 -24.29 15.49
N LYS A 251 -7.70 -23.39 14.49
CA LYS A 251 -7.44 -23.71 13.07
C LYS A 251 -6.78 -22.52 12.37
N ASN A 252 -6.11 -22.81 11.26
CA ASN A 252 -5.52 -21.81 10.37
C ASN A 252 -4.62 -20.77 11.08
N ALA A 253 -3.88 -21.19 12.11
CA ALA A 253 -3.01 -20.29 12.89
C ALA A 253 -2.00 -19.52 12.00
N PHE A 254 -1.60 -20.11 10.87
CA PHE A 254 -0.68 -19.49 9.90
C PHE A 254 -1.21 -18.14 9.36
N LEU A 255 -2.53 -17.93 9.33
CA LEU A 255 -3.13 -16.65 8.88
C LEU A 255 -2.78 -15.49 9.82
N LEU A 256 -2.36 -15.80 11.04
CA LEU A 256 -1.95 -14.78 12.02
C LEU A 256 -0.47 -14.46 11.97
N GLU A 257 0.36 -15.26 11.28
CA GLU A 257 1.83 -15.09 11.31
C GLU A 257 2.32 -13.75 10.79
N THR A 258 1.59 -13.15 9.85
CA THR A 258 1.95 -11.85 9.27
C THR A 258 1.56 -10.65 10.15
N LEU A 259 0.68 -10.83 11.14
CA LEU A 259 0.22 -9.72 12.00
C LEU A 259 1.31 -9.24 12.98
N PRO A 260 2.05 -10.12 13.69
CA PRO A 260 3.19 -9.69 14.49
C PRO A 260 4.26 -8.98 13.67
N PHE A 261 4.53 -9.47 12.47
CA PHE A 261 5.46 -8.83 11.53
C PHE A 261 5.00 -7.42 11.16
N SER A 262 3.73 -7.26 10.77
CA SER A 262 3.18 -5.94 10.41
C SER A 262 3.18 -4.97 11.59
N ALA A 263 2.92 -5.47 12.81
CA ALA A 263 2.99 -4.68 14.03
C ALA A 263 4.43 -4.22 14.30
N ASN A 264 5.39 -5.15 14.26
CA ASN A 264 6.80 -4.85 14.47
C ASN A 264 7.35 -3.87 13.40
N LYS A 265 7.07 -4.10 12.12
CA LYS A 265 7.48 -3.18 11.04
C LYS A 265 6.92 -1.77 11.26
N SER A 266 5.66 -1.65 11.71
CA SER A 266 5.04 -0.37 12.04
C SER A 266 5.71 0.30 13.25
N GLY A 267 6.02 -0.45 14.30
CA GLY A 267 6.73 0.03 15.47
C GLY A 267 8.15 0.50 15.14
N VAL A 268 8.89 -0.28 14.33
CA VAL A 268 10.24 0.09 13.86
C VAL A 268 10.20 1.36 13.00
N LEU A 269 9.17 1.55 12.15
CA LEU A 269 8.96 2.83 11.49
C LEU A 269 8.70 3.95 12.49
N GLY A 270 7.90 3.70 13.52
CA GLY A 270 7.67 4.64 14.61
C GLY A 270 8.96 5.07 15.30
N GLN A 271 9.83 4.11 15.62
CA GLN A 271 11.15 4.36 16.21
C GLN A 271 12.07 5.13 15.24
N LYS A 272 11.99 4.88 13.92
CA LYS A 272 12.70 5.67 12.91
C LYS A 272 12.34 7.16 12.97
N LEU A 273 11.04 7.46 13.08
CA LEU A 273 10.56 8.84 13.17
C LEU A 273 11.03 9.52 14.46
N ILE A 274 10.97 8.80 15.59
CA ILE A 274 11.46 9.30 16.88
C ILE A 274 12.98 9.55 16.85
N MET A 275 13.77 8.58 16.36
CA MET A 275 15.21 8.69 16.19
C MET A 275 15.57 9.87 15.30
N ASN A 276 14.87 10.05 14.18
CA ASN A 276 15.09 11.16 13.27
C ASN A 276 14.91 12.53 13.94
N GLU A 277 13.80 12.75 14.64
CA GLU A 277 13.53 13.99 15.36
C GLU A 277 14.61 14.28 16.39
N LYS A 278 15.01 13.26 17.16
CA LYS A 278 16.05 13.37 18.18
C LYS A 278 17.42 13.69 17.60
N VAL A 279 17.82 13.00 16.54
CA VAL A 279 19.10 13.22 15.84
C VAL A 279 19.17 14.64 15.26
N ILE A 280 18.13 15.09 14.57
CA ILE A 280 18.08 16.45 14.02
C ILE A 280 18.23 17.49 15.12
N LYS A 281 17.54 17.32 16.25
CA LYS A 281 17.66 18.22 17.40
C LYS A 281 19.08 18.27 17.94
N LEU A 282 19.68 17.10 18.19
CA LEU A 282 21.05 17.00 18.72
C LEU A 282 22.09 17.64 17.77
N VAL A 283 21.97 17.40 16.47
CA VAL A 283 22.88 17.96 15.46
C VAL A 283 22.75 19.49 15.38
N ASN A 284 21.53 20.03 15.43
CA ASN A 284 21.33 21.49 15.44
C ASN A 284 21.92 22.13 16.71
N GLU A 285 21.65 21.55 17.88
CA GLU A 285 22.20 22.03 19.16
C GLU A 285 23.73 21.94 19.20
N ALA A 286 24.31 20.86 18.66
CA ALA A 286 25.75 20.69 18.55
C ALA A 286 26.41 21.83 17.73
N ALA A 287 25.80 22.18 16.59
CA ALA A 287 26.28 23.25 15.72
C ALA A 287 26.16 24.64 16.39
N GLU A 288 25.08 24.90 17.13
CA GLU A 288 24.83 26.16 17.85
C GLU A 288 25.79 26.36 19.04
N THR A 289 26.00 25.28 19.80
CA THR A 289 26.79 25.34 21.05
C THR A 289 28.26 24.94 20.86
N ASN A 290 28.66 24.52 19.66
CA ASN A 290 29.96 23.93 19.35
C ASN A 290 30.31 22.75 20.29
N ASN A 291 29.30 21.91 20.60
CA ASN A 291 29.45 20.75 21.49
C ASN A 291 29.50 19.42 20.72
N PRO A 292 30.70 18.83 20.53
CA PRO A 292 30.85 17.58 19.77
C PRO A 292 30.21 16.34 20.46
N GLU A 293 30.04 16.37 21.79
CA GLU A 293 29.39 15.26 22.51
C GLU A 293 27.94 15.01 22.04
N LEU A 294 27.22 16.05 21.63
CA LEU A 294 25.89 15.95 21.10
C LEU A 294 25.86 15.18 19.75
N LEU A 295 26.94 15.30 18.95
CA LEU A 295 27.08 14.51 17.72
C LEU A 295 27.32 13.02 18.03
N LEU A 296 28.06 12.71 19.09
CA LEU A 296 28.25 11.32 19.54
C LEU A 296 26.94 10.73 20.10
N GLN A 297 26.13 11.53 20.77
CA GLN A 297 24.78 11.12 21.17
C GLN A 297 23.88 10.87 19.97
N ALA A 298 23.89 11.75 18.97
CA ALA A 298 23.15 11.56 17.72
C ALA A 298 23.58 10.28 16.98
N LYS A 299 24.90 10.02 16.94
CA LYS A 299 25.45 8.77 16.43
C LYS A 299 24.89 7.54 17.16
N ALA A 300 24.87 7.57 18.50
CA ALA A 300 24.35 6.46 19.31
C ALA A 300 22.88 6.16 19.04
N GLU A 301 22.05 7.17 18.78
CA GLU A 301 20.64 6.99 18.37
C GLU A 301 20.53 6.25 17.03
N ILE A 302 21.38 6.60 16.05
CA ILE A 302 21.40 5.93 14.75
C ILE A 302 21.87 4.47 14.92
N ASP A 303 22.96 4.24 15.67
CA ASP A 303 23.53 2.92 15.89
C ASP A 303 22.53 1.98 16.60
N ALA A 304 21.74 2.52 17.55
CA ALA A 304 20.70 1.75 18.24
C ALA A 304 19.54 1.36 17.32
N TYR A 305 19.26 2.14 16.28
CA TYR A 305 18.17 1.85 15.35
C TYR A 305 18.55 0.78 14.31
N ILE A 306 19.78 0.70 13.86
CA ILE A 306 20.23 -0.21 12.78
C ILE A 306 19.83 -1.68 13.02
N PRO A 307 20.03 -2.28 14.23
CA PRO A 307 19.64 -3.67 14.49
C PRO A 307 18.15 -3.97 14.34
N LEU A 308 17.29 -2.95 14.48
CA LEU A 308 15.85 -3.11 14.32
C LEU A 308 15.49 -3.42 12.86
N ILE A 309 16.23 -2.83 11.91
CA ILE A 309 16.08 -3.13 10.47
C ILE A 309 16.41 -4.60 10.20
N ASP A 310 17.46 -5.13 10.84
CA ASP A 310 17.86 -6.53 10.67
C ASP A 310 16.77 -7.48 11.16
N GLY A 311 16.11 -7.15 12.28
CA GLY A 311 14.98 -7.91 12.80
C GLY A 311 13.79 -7.96 11.84
N VAL A 312 13.43 -6.82 11.26
CA VAL A 312 12.35 -6.71 10.27
C VAL A 312 12.69 -7.50 9.00
N GLU A 313 13.91 -7.34 8.46
CA GLU A 313 14.33 -8.06 7.26
C GLU A 313 14.32 -9.58 7.46
N LYS A 314 14.89 -10.06 8.57
CA LYS A 314 14.92 -11.49 8.88
C LYS A 314 13.53 -12.12 8.89
N GLU A 315 12.57 -11.46 9.52
CA GLU A 315 11.20 -11.97 9.59
C GLU A 315 10.47 -11.82 8.25
N PHE A 316 10.71 -10.74 7.50
CA PHE A 316 10.20 -10.59 6.14
C PHE A 316 10.66 -11.74 5.23
N VAL A 317 11.96 -12.06 5.24
CA VAL A 317 12.52 -13.17 4.45
C VAL A 317 11.89 -14.51 4.83
N ARG A 318 11.66 -14.75 6.13
CA ARG A 318 10.99 -15.96 6.60
C ARG A 318 9.58 -16.06 6.04
N LEU A 319 8.79 -15.01 6.17
CA LEU A 319 7.39 -14.97 5.72
C LEU A 319 7.28 -14.99 4.18
N TRP A 320 8.19 -14.30 3.49
CA TRP A 320 8.25 -14.36 2.03
C TRP A 320 8.37 -15.80 1.52
N ASN A 321 9.27 -16.60 2.11
CA ASN A 321 9.47 -17.99 1.72
C ASN A 321 8.30 -18.91 2.10
N VAL A 322 7.38 -18.47 2.96
CA VAL A 322 6.12 -19.18 3.23
C VAL A 322 5.06 -18.89 2.16
N GLU A 323 4.95 -17.65 1.72
CA GLU A 323 3.89 -17.20 0.82
C GLU A 323 4.30 -17.20 -0.66
N ASN A 324 5.58 -16.98 -0.96
CA ASN A 324 6.09 -16.70 -2.29
C ASN A 324 7.22 -17.66 -2.70
N LYS A 325 7.49 -17.68 -3.99
CA LYS A 325 8.73 -18.25 -4.53
C LYS A 325 9.90 -17.29 -4.24
N PRO A 326 11.16 -17.77 -4.21
CA PRO A 326 12.31 -16.96 -3.83
C PRO A 326 12.71 -15.89 -4.87
N TYR A 327 12.04 -15.83 -6.01
CA TYR A 327 12.35 -14.86 -7.07
C TYR A 327 12.09 -13.44 -6.61
N PHE A 328 13.00 -12.52 -6.96
CA PHE A 328 12.96 -11.08 -6.66
C PHE A 328 13.05 -10.71 -5.16
N LEU A 329 13.22 -11.68 -4.25
CA LEU A 329 13.45 -11.40 -2.84
C LEU A 329 14.73 -10.57 -2.63
N ASP A 330 15.75 -10.80 -3.43
CA ASP A 330 17.01 -10.07 -3.42
C ASP A 330 16.83 -8.57 -3.70
N ILE A 331 15.86 -8.19 -4.54
CA ILE A 331 15.52 -6.79 -4.81
C ILE A 331 15.01 -6.12 -3.53
N ILE A 332 14.15 -6.79 -2.77
CA ILE A 332 13.61 -6.26 -1.52
C ILE A 332 14.71 -6.22 -0.44
N GLN A 333 15.50 -7.28 -0.31
CA GLN A 333 16.64 -7.30 0.62
C GLN A 333 17.65 -6.18 0.33
N LYS A 334 17.82 -5.80 -0.94
CA LYS A 334 18.64 -4.66 -1.33
C LYS A 334 18.14 -3.34 -0.78
N ARG A 335 16.83 -3.14 -0.63
CA ARG A 335 16.26 -1.95 0.01
C ARG A 335 16.67 -1.87 1.49
N TYR A 336 16.54 -2.97 2.23
CA TYR A 336 16.99 -3.05 3.63
C TYR A 336 18.50 -2.79 3.76
N GLN A 337 19.32 -3.40 2.88
CA GLN A 337 20.75 -3.18 2.85
C GLN A 337 21.10 -1.71 2.57
N ASN A 338 20.44 -1.07 1.60
CA ASN A 338 20.67 0.33 1.26
C ASN A 338 20.36 1.24 2.46
N GLN A 339 19.28 0.98 3.19
CA GLN A 339 18.92 1.72 4.39
C GLN A 339 19.99 1.59 5.48
N ARG A 340 20.47 0.37 5.76
CA ARG A 340 21.57 0.15 6.71
C ARG A 340 22.84 0.89 6.30
N THR A 341 23.26 0.74 5.04
CA THR A 341 24.46 1.39 4.50
C THR A 341 24.39 2.92 4.64
N LEU A 342 23.22 3.49 4.35
CA LEU A 342 22.97 4.92 4.52
C LEU A 342 23.13 5.36 5.97
N LEU A 343 22.49 4.65 6.90
CA LEU A 343 22.54 4.98 8.34
C LEU A 343 23.95 4.78 8.92
N GLN A 344 24.66 3.72 8.53
CA GLN A 344 26.06 3.48 8.91
C GLN A 344 26.96 4.61 8.43
N LYS A 345 26.75 5.09 7.20
CA LYS A 345 27.48 6.25 6.67
C LYS A 345 27.19 7.51 7.50
N ARG A 346 25.91 7.81 7.80
CA ARG A 346 25.51 8.95 8.64
C ARG A 346 26.14 8.88 10.03
N SER A 347 26.12 7.71 10.66
CA SER A 347 26.76 7.46 11.96
C SER A 347 28.27 7.70 11.92
N ALA A 348 28.96 7.19 10.89
CA ALA A 348 30.40 7.40 10.71
C ALA A 348 30.76 8.86 10.43
N ASP A 349 29.94 9.57 9.65
CA ASP A 349 30.14 10.98 9.35
C ASP A 349 29.97 11.86 10.62
N LEU A 350 28.99 11.55 11.48
CA LEU A 350 28.83 12.23 12.79
C LEU A 350 30.07 12.05 13.68
N ALA A 351 30.67 10.86 13.73
CA ALA A 351 31.90 10.62 14.47
C ALA A 351 33.08 11.44 13.92
N LYS A 352 33.20 11.59 12.59
CA LYS A 352 34.23 12.45 11.97
C LYS A 352 34.03 13.92 12.31
N PHE A 353 32.76 14.40 12.25
CA PHE A 353 32.45 15.78 12.59
C PHE A 353 32.70 16.07 14.08
N ALA A 354 32.41 15.13 14.97
CA ALA A 354 32.71 15.26 16.40
C ALA A 354 34.21 15.35 16.71
N ALA A 355 35.08 14.75 15.88
CA ALA A 355 36.51 14.79 16.02
C ALA A 355 37.17 16.08 15.47
N MET A 356 36.41 16.96 14.83
CA MET A 356 36.92 18.25 14.31
C MET A 356 37.13 19.23 15.44
N SER A 357 38.07 20.18 15.24
CA SER A 357 38.35 21.27 16.19
C SER A 357 37.15 22.20 16.40
N LYS A 358 36.24 22.26 15.46
CA LYS A 358 34.99 23.00 15.50
C LYS A 358 33.90 22.18 14.85
N VAL A 359 32.72 22.13 15.48
CA VAL A 359 31.53 21.47 14.90
C VAL A 359 31.12 22.26 13.66
N PRO A 360 30.97 21.58 12.49
CA PRO A 360 30.51 22.23 11.27
C PRO A 360 29.05 22.72 11.42
N ASP A 361 28.62 23.61 10.52
CA ASP A 361 27.21 23.97 10.44
C ASP A 361 26.35 22.79 9.96
N VAL A 362 25.05 22.84 10.26
CA VAL A 362 24.10 21.77 10.04
C VAL A 362 24.01 21.34 8.56
N GLN A 363 24.08 22.31 7.63
CA GLN A 363 23.99 22.03 6.19
C GLN A 363 25.26 21.33 5.70
N THR A 364 26.44 21.74 6.16
CA THR A 364 27.70 21.05 5.88
C THR A 364 27.67 19.59 6.36
N MET A 365 27.03 19.33 7.50
CA MET A 365 26.84 17.97 8.00
C MET A 365 25.75 17.18 7.24
N GLY A 366 24.99 17.81 6.34
CA GLY A 366 23.96 17.20 5.53
C GLY A 366 22.66 16.87 6.28
N PHE A 367 22.34 17.66 7.31
CA PHE A 367 21.09 17.57 8.08
C PHE A 367 20.19 18.80 7.86
N PRO A 368 18.87 18.67 8.07
CA PRO A 368 17.97 19.81 7.98
C PRO A 368 18.19 20.78 9.17
N LYS A 369 18.08 22.07 8.87
CA LYS A 369 18.09 23.12 9.88
C LYS A 369 16.69 23.27 10.47
N ILE A 370 16.59 23.26 11.80
CA ILE A 370 15.33 23.55 12.47
C ILE A 370 15.04 25.06 12.32
N ALA A 371 13.89 25.40 11.72
CA ALA A 371 13.40 26.77 11.75
C ALA A 371 13.02 27.14 13.19
N ARG A 372 13.51 28.27 13.68
CA ARG A 372 13.16 28.82 14.99
C ARG A 372 11.75 29.41 14.99
#